data_faaf7a1aca2e530ff1294504fe70bb3b
#
_entry.id   faaf7a1aca2e530ff1294504fe70bb3b
#
_cell.length_a   1.000
_cell.length_b   1.000
_cell.length_c   1.000
_cell.angle_alpha   90.00
_cell.angle_beta   90.00
_cell.angle_gamma   90.00
#
_symmetry.space_group_name_H-M   'P 1'
#
loop_
_entity.id
_entity.type
_entity.pdbx_description
1 polymer ?
#
loop_
_entity_poly.entity_id
_entity_poly.type
_entity_poly.pdbx_seq_one_letter_code
_entity_poly.pdbx_strand_id
1 'polypeptide(L)'
;MEVTEIVVEATELIGKCIIGVFGFFLMALGAVAFVRPKVFQSFLSGFAQNAPFHFLEMAFRFIVGAAFLGCASLLNYGYVFQAFGWVLVVTTAVLLFVPWKIHRKFAVLVVPRALEYTRFMGGTAMVMGAFVVFSLLGGGEI
;
A
#
# COMPACT_ATOMS: atom_id res chain seq x y z
N MET A 1 14.16 -7.52 -31.36
CA MET A 1 13.29 -7.14 -30.22
C MET A 1 12.74 -5.77 -30.49
N GLU A 2 11.44 -5.65 -30.66
CA GLU A 2 10.80 -4.36 -30.96
C GLU A 2 10.83 -3.43 -29.73
N VAL A 3 10.89 -2.14 -29.93
CA VAL A 3 10.90 -1.13 -28.84
C VAL A 3 9.71 -1.32 -27.90
N THR A 4 8.57 -1.77 -28.42
CA THR A 4 7.37 -2.10 -27.66
C THR A 4 7.58 -3.23 -26.64
N GLU A 5 8.32 -4.28 -27.00
CA GLU A 5 8.62 -5.39 -26.09
C GLU A 5 9.51 -4.94 -24.93
N ILE A 6 10.54 -4.15 -25.23
CA ILE A 6 11.44 -3.60 -24.19
C ILE A 6 10.67 -2.71 -23.21
N VAL A 7 9.75 -1.87 -23.71
CA VAL A 7 8.94 -0.99 -22.86
C VAL A 7 8.01 -1.79 -21.96
N VAL A 8 7.38 -2.84 -22.48
CA VAL A 8 6.49 -3.72 -21.71
C VAL A 8 7.28 -4.43 -20.60
N GLU A 9 8.41 -5.07 -20.94
CA GLU A 9 9.27 -5.75 -19.96
C GLU A 9 9.76 -4.80 -18.86
N ALA A 10 10.21 -3.62 -19.22
CA ALA A 10 10.65 -2.60 -18.26
C ALA A 10 9.51 -2.17 -17.33
N THR A 11 8.30 -1.98 -17.88
CA THR A 11 7.12 -1.58 -17.10
C THR A 11 6.70 -2.68 -16.11
N GLU A 12 6.72 -3.94 -16.55
CA GLU A 12 6.43 -5.08 -15.68
C GLU A 12 7.47 -5.22 -14.55
N LEU A 13 8.75 -5.08 -14.87
CA LEU A 13 9.83 -5.14 -13.88
C LEU A 13 9.68 -4.04 -12.83
N ILE A 14 9.43 -2.81 -13.26
CA ILE A 14 9.20 -1.67 -12.36
C ILE A 14 7.98 -1.94 -11.46
N GLY A 15 6.87 -2.41 -12.03
CA GLY A 15 5.67 -2.75 -11.28
C GLY A 15 5.93 -3.82 -10.22
N LYS A 16 6.61 -4.91 -10.59
CA LYS A 16 7.01 -5.98 -9.65
C LYS A 16 7.92 -5.46 -8.53
N CYS A 17 8.87 -4.57 -8.86
CA CYS A 17 9.74 -3.94 -7.85
C CYS A 17 8.92 -3.09 -6.86
N ILE A 18 7.97 -2.29 -7.34
CA ILE A 18 7.09 -1.47 -6.49
C ILE A 18 6.28 -2.38 -5.55
N ILE A 19 5.68 -3.44 -6.09
CA ILE A 19 4.90 -4.42 -5.31
C ILE A 19 5.76 -5.12 -4.26
N GLY A 20 6.97 -5.56 -4.62
CA GLY A 20 7.91 -6.17 -3.70
C GLY A 20 8.32 -5.25 -2.55
N VAL A 21 8.70 -4.02 -2.89
CA VAL A 21 9.04 -2.98 -1.89
C VAL A 21 7.85 -2.71 -0.97
N PHE A 22 6.64 -2.63 -1.52
CA PHE A 22 5.42 -2.44 -0.73
C PHE A 22 5.16 -3.61 0.23
N GLY A 23 5.32 -4.86 -0.22
CA GLY A 23 5.17 -6.04 0.62
C GLY A 23 6.18 -6.05 1.79
N PHE A 24 7.45 -5.79 1.52
CA PHE A 24 8.48 -5.68 2.57
C PHE A 24 8.23 -4.50 3.50
N PHE A 25 7.77 -3.36 2.98
CA PHE A 25 7.38 -2.22 3.80
C PHE A 25 6.26 -2.58 4.80
N LEU A 26 5.21 -3.28 4.35
CA LEU A 26 4.13 -3.74 5.22
C LEU A 26 4.64 -4.71 6.31
N MET A 27 5.53 -5.64 5.95
CA MET A 27 6.13 -6.56 6.93
C MET A 27 6.97 -5.80 7.98
N ALA A 28 7.81 -4.87 7.53
CA ALA A 28 8.62 -4.05 8.41
C ALA A 28 7.75 -3.17 9.33
N LEU A 29 6.72 -2.55 8.78
CA LEU A 29 5.76 -1.74 9.53
C LEU A 29 5.03 -2.58 10.59
N GLY A 30 4.60 -3.78 10.22
CA GLY A 30 4.01 -4.74 11.15
C GLY A 30 4.96 -5.13 12.27
N ALA A 31 6.22 -5.44 11.96
CA ALA A 31 7.24 -5.76 12.96
C ALA A 31 7.47 -4.57 13.93
N VAL A 32 7.52 -3.35 13.42
CA VAL A 32 7.64 -2.13 14.25
C VAL A 32 6.43 -1.98 15.18
N ALA A 33 5.22 -2.33 14.75
CA ALA A 33 4.02 -2.29 15.60
C ALA A 33 4.13 -3.21 16.82
N PHE A 34 4.84 -4.34 16.71
CA PHE A 34 5.09 -5.26 17.82
C PHE A 34 6.24 -4.81 18.72
N VAL A 35 7.38 -4.45 18.11
CA VAL A 35 8.63 -4.18 18.85
C VAL A 35 8.62 -2.76 19.43
N ARG A 36 8.09 -1.79 18.69
CA ARG A 36 8.07 -0.36 19.05
C ARG A 36 6.71 0.28 18.78
N PRO A 37 5.65 -0.12 19.50
CA PRO A 37 4.28 0.36 19.21
C PRO A 37 4.14 1.88 19.21
N LYS A 38 4.88 2.58 20.07
CA LYS A 38 4.87 4.05 20.11
C LYS A 38 5.42 4.68 18.82
N VAL A 39 6.45 4.08 18.20
CA VAL A 39 7.02 4.55 16.92
C VAL A 39 6.01 4.34 15.80
N PHE A 40 5.37 3.18 15.75
CA PHE A 40 4.30 2.88 14.81
C PHE A 40 3.13 3.88 14.94
N GLN A 41 2.69 4.16 16.16
CA GLN A 41 1.61 5.12 16.43
C GLN A 41 1.99 6.54 16.01
N SER A 42 3.22 6.98 16.30
CA SER A 42 3.72 8.29 15.86
C SER A 42 3.79 8.40 14.33
N PHE A 43 4.23 7.34 13.67
CA PHE A 43 4.28 7.27 12.21
C PHE A 43 2.88 7.44 11.59
N LEU A 44 1.90 6.65 12.04
CA LEU A 44 0.52 6.74 11.52
C LEU A 44 -0.13 8.09 11.82
N SER A 45 0.09 8.63 13.01
CA SER A 45 -0.44 9.95 13.41
C SER A 45 0.16 11.08 12.57
N GLY A 46 1.41 10.95 12.12
CA GLY A 46 2.10 11.94 11.31
C GLY A 46 1.40 12.23 9.97
N PHE A 47 0.85 11.20 9.33
CA PHE A 47 0.13 11.37 8.07
C PHE A 47 -1.17 12.18 8.21
N ALA A 48 -1.78 12.16 9.38
CA ALA A 48 -3.03 12.87 9.64
C ALA A 48 -2.84 14.37 9.96
N GLN A 49 -1.62 14.82 10.24
CA GLN A 49 -1.38 16.14 10.83
C GLN A 49 -1.04 17.23 9.83
N ASN A 50 -0.42 16.91 8.69
CA ASN A 50 0.12 17.88 7.74
C ASN A 50 -0.33 17.63 6.31
N ALA A 51 -0.65 18.72 5.58
CA ALA A 51 -1.06 18.62 4.17
C ALA A 51 0.00 17.97 3.26
N PRO A 52 1.31 18.24 3.36
CA PRO A 52 2.32 17.58 2.55
C PRO A 52 2.32 16.05 2.72
N PHE A 53 2.18 15.56 3.94
CA PHE A 53 2.12 14.12 4.20
C PHE A 53 0.84 13.47 3.66
N HIS A 54 -0.28 14.18 3.68
CA HIS A 54 -1.51 13.72 3.04
C HIS A 54 -1.32 13.50 1.54
N PHE A 55 -0.74 14.48 0.83
CA PHE A 55 -0.48 14.31 -0.61
C PHE A 55 0.56 13.24 -0.92
N LEU A 56 1.57 13.09 -0.07
CA LEU A 56 2.56 12.02 -0.19
C LEU A 56 1.90 10.64 -0.04
N GLU A 57 1.01 10.49 0.94
CA GLU A 57 0.21 9.27 1.13
C GLU A 57 -0.64 8.97 -0.12
N MET A 58 -1.32 9.97 -0.66
CA MET A 58 -2.16 9.82 -1.86
C MET A 58 -1.31 9.38 -3.06
N ALA A 59 -0.16 10.01 -3.28
CA ALA A 59 0.76 9.64 -4.35
C ALA A 59 1.25 8.18 -4.19
N PHE A 60 1.66 7.81 -2.98
CA PHE A 60 2.10 6.46 -2.68
C PHE A 60 1.00 5.42 -2.93
N ARG A 61 -0.21 5.65 -2.44
CA ARG A 61 -1.38 4.78 -2.66
C ARG A 61 -1.71 4.63 -4.14
N PHE A 62 -1.65 5.73 -4.89
CA PHE A 62 -1.93 5.71 -6.31
C PHE A 62 -0.89 4.89 -7.08
N ILE A 63 0.42 5.10 -6.80
CA ILE A 63 1.52 4.37 -7.43
C ILE A 63 1.41 2.86 -7.15
N VAL A 64 1.18 2.49 -5.89
CA VAL A 64 1.02 1.08 -5.49
C VAL A 64 -0.23 0.47 -6.13
N GLY A 65 -1.34 1.21 -6.14
CA GLY A 65 -2.59 0.77 -6.78
C GLY A 65 -2.43 0.54 -8.29
N ALA A 66 -1.76 1.46 -8.98
CA ALA A 66 -1.46 1.34 -10.41
C ALA A 66 -0.52 0.15 -10.69
N ALA A 67 0.49 -0.08 -9.85
CA ALA A 67 1.38 -1.23 -9.97
C ALA A 67 0.61 -2.56 -9.80
N PHE A 68 -0.29 -2.65 -8.83
CA PHE A 68 -1.15 -3.84 -8.69
C PHE A 68 -2.05 -4.06 -9.89
N LEU A 69 -2.67 -3.01 -10.44
CA LEU A 69 -3.52 -3.14 -11.62
C LEU A 69 -2.72 -3.57 -12.86
N GLY A 70 -1.53 -3.00 -13.06
CA GLY A 70 -0.69 -3.32 -14.20
C GLY A 70 -0.05 -4.71 -14.16
N CYS A 71 0.24 -5.21 -12.96
CA CYS A 71 0.92 -6.49 -12.77
C CYS A 71 0.02 -7.61 -12.25
N ALA A 72 -1.30 -7.39 -12.10
CA ALA A 72 -2.22 -8.36 -11.51
C ALA A 72 -2.17 -9.73 -12.20
N SER A 73 -2.08 -9.76 -13.54
CA SER A 73 -2.01 -10.98 -14.34
C SER A 73 -0.70 -11.76 -14.17
N LEU A 74 0.33 -11.13 -13.61
CA LEU A 74 1.65 -11.72 -13.38
C LEU A 74 1.82 -12.26 -11.95
N LEU A 75 0.82 -12.07 -11.10
CA LEU A 75 0.83 -12.45 -9.69
C LEU A 75 -0.05 -13.68 -9.47
N ASN A 76 0.35 -14.57 -8.56
CA ASN A 76 -0.56 -15.55 -8.02
C ASN A 76 -1.73 -14.83 -7.35
N TYR A 77 -2.94 -15.35 -7.55
CA TYR A 77 -4.18 -14.72 -7.07
C TYR A 77 -4.42 -13.31 -7.66
N GLY A 78 -4.07 -13.08 -8.92
CA GLY A 78 -4.12 -11.79 -9.60
C GLY A 78 -5.45 -11.03 -9.43
N TYR A 79 -6.59 -11.74 -9.39
CA TYR A 79 -7.90 -11.15 -9.15
C TYR A 79 -8.03 -10.44 -7.78
N VAL A 80 -7.35 -10.95 -6.74
CA VAL A 80 -7.30 -10.30 -5.42
C VAL A 80 -6.54 -8.99 -5.51
N PHE A 81 -5.39 -9.01 -6.19
CA PHE A 81 -4.55 -7.81 -6.36
C PHE A 81 -5.19 -6.79 -7.29
N GLN A 82 -5.93 -7.24 -8.30
CA GLN A 82 -6.72 -6.36 -9.16
C GLN A 82 -7.81 -5.64 -8.35
N ALA A 83 -8.56 -6.37 -7.53
CA ALA A 83 -9.56 -5.77 -6.65
C ALA A 83 -8.92 -4.78 -5.65
N PHE A 84 -7.79 -5.16 -5.05
CA PHE A 84 -7.06 -4.30 -4.11
C PHE A 84 -6.50 -3.04 -4.80
N GLY A 85 -5.95 -3.16 -5.99
CA GLY A 85 -5.49 -2.04 -6.81
C GLY A 85 -6.62 -1.05 -7.12
N TRP A 86 -7.79 -1.55 -7.51
CA TRP A 86 -8.97 -0.71 -7.74
C TRP A 86 -9.43 0.00 -6.47
N VAL A 87 -9.46 -0.68 -5.33
CA VAL A 87 -9.81 -0.06 -4.05
C VAL A 87 -8.84 1.07 -3.72
N LEU A 88 -7.53 0.87 -3.89
CA LEU A 88 -6.54 1.91 -3.65
C LEU A 88 -6.72 3.11 -4.59
N VAL A 89 -6.86 2.88 -5.90
CA VAL A 89 -6.98 3.96 -6.89
C VAL A 89 -8.27 4.75 -6.68
N VAL A 90 -9.42 4.07 -6.56
CA VAL A 90 -10.72 4.72 -6.40
C VAL A 90 -10.79 5.50 -5.08
N THR A 91 -10.37 4.89 -3.97
CA THR A 91 -10.39 5.58 -2.67
C THR A 91 -9.42 6.76 -2.66
N THR A 92 -8.27 6.66 -3.32
CA THR A 92 -7.34 7.78 -3.48
C THR A 92 -7.95 8.90 -4.32
N ALA A 93 -8.60 8.57 -5.44
CA ALA A 93 -9.29 9.55 -6.27
C ALA A 93 -10.38 10.28 -5.47
N VAL A 94 -11.20 9.55 -4.72
CA VAL A 94 -12.22 10.16 -3.85
C VAL A 94 -11.58 11.09 -2.81
N LEU A 95 -10.51 10.66 -2.15
CA LEU A 95 -9.83 11.46 -1.12
C LEU A 95 -9.15 12.72 -1.68
N LEU A 96 -8.73 12.72 -2.95
CA LEU A 96 -8.20 13.91 -3.60
C LEU A 96 -9.27 15.01 -3.79
N PHE A 97 -10.54 14.64 -3.96
CA PHE A 97 -11.66 15.59 -4.02
C PHE A 97 -12.12 16.06 -2.64
N VAL A 98 -11.78 15.33 -1.57
CA VAL A 98 -12.09 15.74 -0.19
C VAL A 98 -11.05 16.75 0.28
N PRO A 99 -11.46 18.00 0.67
CA PRO A 99 -10.55 18.96 1.23
C PRO A 99 -9.76 18.36 2.41
N TRP A 100 -8.44 18.51 2.40
CA TRP A 100 -7.57 17.92 3.43
C TRP A 100 -7.99 18.24 4.87
N LYS A 101 -8.62 19.40 5.08
CA LYS A 101 -9.17 19.83 6.39
C LYS A 101 -10.27 18.89 6.90
N ILE A 102 -11.11 18.36 5.99
CA ILE A 102 -12.17 17.40 6.33
C ILE A 102 -11.55 16.05 6.62
N HIS A 103 -10.61 15.61 5.78
CA HIS A 103 -9.85 14.38 5.99
C HIS A 103 -9.11 14.41 7.35
N ARG A 104 -8.46 15.52 7.69
CA ARG A 104 -7.81 15.71 8.98
C ARG A 104 -8.78 15.60 10.16
N LYS A 105 -9.98 16.22 10.07
CA LYS A 105 -10.98 16.12 11.14
C LYS A 105 -11.38 14.67 11.39
N PHE A 106 -11.60 13.92 10.30
CA PHE A 106 -11.92 12.49 10.37
C PHE A 106 -10.75 11.69 10.98
N ALA A 107 -9.53 11.92 10.52
CA ALA A 107 -8.35 11.24 11.03
C ALA A 107 -8.11 11.50 12.53
N VAL A 108 -8.25 12.74 12.99
CA VAL A 108 -8.14 13.10 14.43
C VAL A 108 -9.17 12.34 15.29
N LEU A 109 -10.34 12.02 14.72
CA LEU A 109 -11.38 11.27 15.44
C LEU A 109 -11.12 9.77 15.44
N VAL A 110 -10.66 9.22 14.30
CA VAL A 110 -10.59 7.77 14.06
C VAL A 110 -9.23 7.19 14.45
N VAL A 111 -8.13 7.91 14.15
CA VAL A 111 -6.78 7.41 14.41
C VAL A 111 -6.54 7.03 15.88
N PRO A 112 -6.91 7.83 16.88
CA PRO A 112 -6.70 7.44 18.29
C PRO A 112 -7.36 6.11 18.65
N ARG A 113 -8.58 5.87 18.17
CA ARG A 113 -9.30 4.60 18.38
C ARG A 113 -8.63 3.43 17.64
N ALA A 114 -8.19 3.65 16.41
CA ALA A 114 -7.46 2.64 15.65
C ALA A 114 -6.13 2.26 16.32
N LEU A 115 -5.46 3.21 16.96
CA LEU A 115 -4.18 2.99 17.65
C LEU A 115 -4.31 2.11 18.90
N GLU A 116 -5.50 1.96 19.49
CA GLU A 116 -5.76 0.99 20.55
C GLU A 116 -5.53 -0.45 20.06
N TYR A 117 -5.71 -0.70 18.78
CA TYR A 117 -5.53 -2.00 18.11
C TYR A 117 -4.17 -2.13 17.39
N THR A 118 -3.15 -1.40 17.83
CA THR A 118 -1.82 -1.35 17.19
C THR A 118 -1.25 -2.73 16.86
N ARG A 119 -1.32 -3.68 17.78
CA ARG A 119 -0.80 -5.04 17.57
C ARG A 119 -1.60 -5.83 16.54
N PHE A 120 -2.91 -5.67 16.53
CA PHE A 120 -3.77 -6.28 15.53
C PHE A 120 -3.49 -5.71 14.13
N MET A 121 -3.37 -4.38 14.02
CA MET A 121 -2.98 -3.71 12.77
C MET A 121 -1.60 -4.15 12.29
N GLY A 122 -0.65 -4.29 13.21
CA GLY A 122 0.68 -4.81 12.89
C GLY A 122 0.64 -6.25 12.38
N GLY A 123 -0.14 -7.12 13.03
CA GLY A 123 -0.32 -8.50 12.58
C GLY A 123 -0.94 -8.60 11.18
N THR A 124 -1.99 -7.85 10.92
CA THR A 124 -2.61 -7.81 9.59
C THR A 124 -1.66 -7.27 8.53
N ALA A 125 -0.88 -6.23 8.83
CA ALA A 125 0.13 -5.70 7.92
C ALA A 125 1.22 -6.73 7.59
N MET A 126 1.70 -7.48 8.59
CA MET A 126 2.69 -8.56 8.36
C MET A 126 2.13 -9.67 7.47
N VAL A 127 0.92 -10.14 7.75
CA VAL A 127 0.27 -11.20 6.96
C VAL A 127 0.04 -10.74 5.52
N MET A 128 -0.46 -9.52 5.34
CA MET A 128 -0.67 -8.95 4.02
C MET A 128 0.65 -8.76 3.27
N GLY A 129 1.68 -8.23 3.93
CA GLY A 129 3.00 -8.07 3.32
C GLY A 129 3.60 -9.40 2.90
N ALA A 130 3.53 -10.42 3.75
CA ALA A 130 3.98 -11.78 3.44
C ALA A 130 3.19 -12.38 2.26
N PHE A 131 1.88 -12.19 2.21
CA PHE A 131 1.03 -12.64 1.11
C PHE A 131 1.41 -11.97 -0.22
N VAL A 132 1.67 -10.65 -0.20
CA VAL A 132 2.13 -9.90 -1.39
C VAL A 132 3.46 -10.47 -1.89
N VAL A 133 4.45 -10.65 -1.01
CA VAL A 133 5.77 -11.20 -1.38
C VAL A 133 5.65 -12.64 -1.89
N PHE A 134 4.87 -13.47 -1.23
CA PHE A 134 4.61 -14.85 -1.66
C PHE A 134 3.99 -14.90 -3.06
N SER A 135 2.99 -14.06 -3.32
CA SER A 135 2.31 -14.01 -4.63
C SER A 135 3.22 -13.51 -5.75
N LEU A 136 4.17 -12.64 -5.43
CA LEU A 136 5.17 -12.14 -6.38
C LEU A 136 6.20 -13.23 -6.73
N LEU A 137 6.66 -14.00 -5.74
CA LEU A 137 7.66 -15.04 -5.93
C LEU A 137 7.11 -16.30 -6.63
N GLY A 138 5.83 -16.62 -6.40
CA GLY A 138 5.18 -17.76 -7.03
C GLY A 138 4.57 -17.46 -8.41
N GLY A 139 4.59 -16.21 -8.86
CA GLY A 139 4.06 -15.79 -10.15
C GLY A 139 4.90 -16.31 -11.32
N GLY A 140 4.50 -17.43 -11.87
CA GLY A 140 5.16 -18.06 -13.02
C GLY A 140 4.84 -19.55 -13.19
N GLU A 141 4.11 -20.16 -12.27
CA GLU A 141 3.84 -21.61 -12.27
C GLU A 141 2.36 -22.00 -12.32
N ILE A 142 1.51 -21.18 -12.96
CA ILE A 142 0.14 -21.66 -13.28
C ILE A 142 -0.21 -21.23 -14.70
#